data_072fc5f0b21397676a6f63e2066f736d
#
_entry.id   072fc5f0b21397676a6f63e2066f736d
#
_cell.length_a   1.000
_cell.length_b   1.000
_cell.length_c   1.000
_cell.angle_alpha   90.00
_cell.angle_beta   90.00
_cell.angle_gamma   90.00
#
_symmetry.space_group_name_H-M   'P 1'
#
loop_
_entity.id
_entity.type
_entity.pdbx_description
1 polymer ?
#
loop_
_entity_poly.entity_id
_entity_poly.type
_entity_poly.pdbx_seq_one_letter_code
_entity_poly.pdbx_strand_id
1 'polypeptide(L)'
;MTRVVSFADGFTSASAPVIAGAEQENYTLLNNQALTNITGLSFDSASYKSVFIDFEVERIGSSSYRQSGSMILVYNGTWSMTFGNYQGDAIIEDVLTEDYGITLSVVGATGQIQYSSNNLPGHTSSKIKLYVVKVTV
;
A
#
# COMPACT_ATOMS: atom_id res chain seq x y z
N MET A 1 9.99 6.58 -25.35
CA MET A 1 10.12 6.00 -24.43
C MET A 1 9.86 5.65 -24.04
N THR A 2 9.84 5.57 -24.33
CA THR A 2 9.83 4.96 -23.40
C THR A 2 9.79 4.33 -23.17
N ARG A 3 9.84 4.12 -23.60
CA ARG A 3 10.09 3.26 -22.87
C ARG A 3 9.88 2.57 -22.45
N VAL A 4 9.96 2.43 -22.95
CA VAL A 4 10.06 1.64 -22.03
C VAL A 4 10.51 1.41 -21.79
N VAL A 5 10.77 1.47 -22.00
CA VAL A 5 11.27 1.03 -21.20
C VAL A 5 12.03 1.04 -21.06
N SER A 6 12.34 1.28 -21.04
CA SER A 6 12.97 1.00 -20.31
C SER A 6 13.32 1.13 -20.15
N PHE A 7 13.84 1.23 -20.48
CA PHE A 7 14.38 1.04 -19.70
C PHE A 7 15.13 1.52 -19.69
N ALA A 8 15.19 2.05 -19.78
CA ALA A 8 15.80 2.28 -19.22
C ALA A 8 16.40 2.73 -19.01
N ASP A 9 16.62 3.08 -19.18
CA ASP A 9 17.31 3.16 -18.59
C ASP A 9 17.57 2.94 -18.41
N GLY A 10 17.50 2.73 -18.90
CA GLY A 10 17.72 2.26 -18.56
C GLY A 10 17.51 1.45 -18.39
N PHE A 11 17.19 1.21 -18.71
CA PHE A 11 17.19 0.15 -18.03
C PHE A 11 18.07 -0.67 -18.42
N THR A 12 18.95 -0.71 -17.96
CA THR A 12 19.96 -1.56 -18.25
C THR A 12 20.26 -2.51 -17.18
N SER A 13 19.63 -2.46 -16.15
CA SER A 13 19.82 -3.30 -15.03
C SER A 13 19.27 -4.67 -15.29
N ALA A 14 19.89 -5.69 -14.77
CA ALA A 14 19.37 -7.03 -14.80
C ALA A 14 18.29 -7.27 -13.76
N SER A 15 17.94 -6.30 -12.98
CA SER A 15 16.88 -6.42 -11.98
C SER A 15 15.52 -6.62 -12.63
N ALA A 16 14.52 -6.97 -11.82
CA ALA A 16 13.16 -7.12 -12.27
C ALA A 16 12.68 -5.84 -12.95
N PRO A 17 11.83 -5.96 -13.97
CA PRO A 17 11.26 -4.79 -14.63
C PRO A 17 10.55 -3.90 -13.62
N VAL A 18 10.70 -2.60 -13.82
CA VAL A 18 10.06 -1.59 -12.98
C VAL A 18 9.12 -0.77 -13.86
N ILE A 19 7.90 -0.54 -13.38
CA ILE A 19 6.95 0.33 -14.07
C ILE A 19 7.51 1.74 -14.03
N ALA A 20 7.58 2.40 -15.18
CA ALA A 20 8.07 3.76 -15.27
C ALA A 20 7.22 4.68 -14.39
N GLY A 21 7.86 5.49 -13.55
CA GLY A 21 7.21 6.39 -12.63
C GLY A 21 6.76 5.75 -11.32
N ALA A 22 6.89 4.42 -11.17
CA ALA A 22 6.54 3.74 -9.93
C ALA A 22 7.67 3.87 -8.92
N GLU A 23 7.30 4.09 -7.67
CA GLU A 23 8.23 4.12 -6.53
C GLU A 23 7.91 2.96 -5.61
N GLN A 24 8.92 2.23 -5.19
CA GLN A 24 8.74 1.14 -4.23
C GLN A 24 8.97 1.66 -2.81
N GLU A 25 8.01 1.39 -1.94
CA GLU A 25 8.07 1.77 -0.53
C GLU A 25 7.72 0.56 0.32
N ASN A 26 8.41 0.41 1.44
CA ASN A 26 8.22 -0.71 2.36
C ASN A 26 7.95 -0.17 3.75
N TYR A 27 6.93 -0.72 4.41
CA TYR A 27 6.56 -0.32 5.77
C TYR A 27 6.36 -1.53 6.65
N THR A 28 6.89 -1.44 7.87
CA THR A 28 6.62 -2.43 8.92
C THR A 28 5.37 -1.99 9.67
N LEU A 29 4.44 -2.92 9.85
CA LEU A 29 3.19 -2.67 10.58
C LEU A 29 3.23 -3.38 11.92
N LEU A 30 2.64 -2.76 12.93
CA LEU A 30 2.59 -3.34 14.27
C LEU A 30 1.41 -4.30 14.39
N ASN A 31 1.55 -5.25 15.30
CA ASN A 31 0.52 -6.21 15.62
C ASN A 31 -0.44 -5.61 16.66
N ASN A 32 -1.70 -5.98 16.57
CA ASN A 32 -2.71 -5.54 17.53
C ASN A 32 -2.68 -4.03 17.71
N GLN A 33 -2.68 -3.31 16.60
CA GLN A 33 -2.48 -1.86 16.57
C GLN A 33 -3.80 -1.14 16.37
N ALA A 34 -4.12 -0.22 17.29
CA ALA A 34 -5.22 0.71 17.09
C ALA A 34 -4.90 1.64 15.92
N LEU A 35 -5.93 2.23 15.33
CA LEU A 35 -5.78 3.10 14.15
C LEU A 35 -4.69 4.14 14.38
N THR A 36 -3.70 4.14 13.50
CA THR A 36 -2.54 5.02 13.56
C THR A 36 -2.01 5.33 12.17
N ASN A 37 -1.16 6.33 12.06
CA ASN A 37 -0.54 6.70 10.80
C ASN A 37 0.52 5.68 10.38
N ILE A 38 0.61 5.42 9.07
CA ILE A 38 1.83 4.87 8.50
C ILE A 38 2.75 6.07 8.25
N THR A 39 3.74 6.23 9.12
CA THR A 39 4.63 7.40 9.09
C THR A 39 5.33 7.52 7.74
N GLY A 40 5.25 8.70 7.13
CA GLY A 40 5.89 8.97 5.85
C GLY A 40 5.06 8.59 4.64
N LEU A 41 3.87 8.02 4.82
CA LEU A 41 3.00 7.63 3.72
C LEU A 41 1.80 8.59 3.66
N SER A 42 1.97 9.65 2.89
CA SER A 42 0.92 10.66 2.69
C SER A 42 1.02 11.25 1.29
N PHE A 43 -0.10 11.80 0.80
CA PHE A 43 -0.19 12.35 -0.54
C PHE A 43 -0.88 13.71 -0.45
N ASP A 44 -0.09 14.79 -0.58
CA ASP A 44 -0.60 16.14 -0.46
C ASP A 44 -1.49 16.50 -1.64
N SER A 45 -2.73 16.90 -1.38
CA SER A 45 -3.67 17.30 -2.40
C SER A 45 -3.26 18.54 -3.18
N ALA A 46 -2.33 19.33 -2.65
CA ALA A 46 -1.76 20.46 -3.38
C ALA A 46 -0.85 19.98 -4.52
N SER A 47 -0.28 18.80 -4.41
CA SER A 47 0.66 18.24 -5.38
C SER A 47 0.06 17.13 -6.24
N TYR A 48 -0.86 16.34 -5.69
CA TYR A 48 -1.39 15.16 -6.36
C TYR A 48 -2.91 15.12 -6.28
N LYS A 49 -3.56 14.65 -7.37
CA LYS A 49 -5.01 14.45 -7.43
C LYS A 49 -5.39 12.99 -7.55
N SER A 50 -4.45 12.15 -7.98
CA SER A 50 -4.68 10.71 -8.09
C SER A 50 -3.41 9.96 -7.75
N VAL A 51 -3.55 8.82 -7.09
CA VAL A 51 -2.43 7.95 -6.75
C VAL A 51 -2.86 6.52 -7.04
N PHE A 52 -2.04 5.80 -7.80
CA PHE A 52 -2.26 4.40 -8.14
C PHE A 52 -1.21 3.56 -7.41
N ILE A 53 -1.68 2.59 -6.64
CA ILE A 53 -0.80 1.79 -5.79
C ILE A 53 -1.09 0.31 -6.02
N ASP A 54 -0.04 -0.45 -6.35
CA ASP A 54 -0.06 -1.89 -6.23
C ASP A 54 0.59 -2.24 -4.90
N PHE A 55 -0.03 -3.15 -4.15
CA PHE A 55 0.49 -3.50 -2.83
C PHE A 55 0.67 -5.00 -2.67
N GLU A 56 1.58 -5.34 -1.77
CA GLU A 56 1.76 -6.69 -1.27
C GLU A 56 1.87 -6.62 0.25
N VAL A 57 1.02 -7.35 0.94
CA VAL A 57 1.04 -7.38 2.39
C VAL A 57 1.28 -8.79 2.87
N GLU A 58 2.09 -8.91 3.93
CA GLU A 58 2.46 -10.20 4.50
C GLU A 58 2.39 -10.11 6.02
N ARG A 59 1.78 -11.12 6.62
CA ARG A 59 1.79 -11.27 8.08
C ARG A 59 2.27 -12.67 8.42
N ILE A 60 3.23 -12.74 9.34
CA ILE A 60 3.83 -14.01 9.79
C ILE A 60 3.61 -14.14 11.29
N GLY A 61 3.03 -15.26 11.68
CA GLY A 61 2.80 -15.65 13.05
C GLY A 61 2.84 -17.16 13.15
N SER A 62 1.92 -17.74 13.93
CA SER A 62 1.77 -19.21 13.97
C SER A 62 1.42 -19.76 12.59
N SER A 63 0.77 -18.94 11.77
CA SER A 63 0.56 -19.18 10.33
C SER A 63 1.01 -17.95 9.57
N SER A 64 1.26 -18.13 8.27
CA SER A 64 1.66 -17.04 7.39
C SER A 64 0.55 -16.69 6.42
N TYR A 65 0.37 -15.40 6.19
CA TYR A 65 -0.67 -14.88 5.30
C TYR A 65 -0.07 -13.87 4.34
N ARG A 66 -0.56 -13.88 3.09
CA ARG A 66 -0.06 -12.99 2.05
C ARG A 66 -1.18 -12.59 1.12
N GLN A 67 -1.22 -11.30 0.77
CA GLN A 67 -2.20 -10.77 -0.16
C GLN A 67 -1.53 -9.74 -1.07
N SER A 68 -1.92 -9.76 -2.34
CA SER A 68 -1.59 -8.69 -3.29
C SER A 68 -2.88 -8.07 -3.78
N GLY A 69 -2.78 -6.80 -4.17
CA GLY A 69 -3.94 -6.09 -4.70
C GLY A 69 -3.55 -4.71 -5.17
N SER A 70 -4.56 -3.93 -5.52
CA SER A 70 -4.36 -2.54 -5.93
C SER A 70 -5.29 -1.63 -5.17
N MET A 71 -4.88 -0.36 -5.04
CA MET A 71 -5.74 0.69 -4.52
C MET A 71 -5.54 1.95 -5.35
N ILE A 72 -6.61 2.71 -5.48
CA ILE A 72 -6.62 3.97 -6.19
C ILE A 72 -7.13 5.03 -5.24
N LEU A 73 -6.37 6.12 -5.12
CA LEU A 73 -6.77 7.28 -4.34
C LEU A 73 -7.06 8.42 -5.28
N VAL A 74 -8.16 9.11 -5.03
CA VAL A 74 -8.57 10.27 -5.81
C VAL A 74 -8.94 11.40 -4.87
N TYR A 75 -8.47 12.60 -5.15
CA TYR A 75 -8.84 13.79 -4.40
C TYR A 75 -9.86 14.60 -5.18
N ASN A 76 -11.03 14.78 -4.59
CA ASN A 76 -12.09 15.63 -5.11
C ASN A 76 -12.75 16.37 -3.94
N GLY A 77 -12.00 17.30 -3.35
CA GLY A 77 -12.38 17.96 -2.09
C GLY A 77 -12.03 17.14 -0.86
N THR A 78 -12.02 15.83 -0.97
CA THR A 78 -11.52 14.91 0.03
C THR A 78 -10.83 13.75 -0.68
N TRP A 79 -9.92 13.07 0.02
CA TRP A 79 -9.33 11.84 -0.49
C TRP A 79 -10.31 10.68 -0.31
N SER A 80 -10.43 9.88 -1.36
CA SER A 80 -11.14 8.59 -1.31
C SER A 80 -10.20 7.48 -1.73
N MET A 81 -10.43 6.29 -1.21
CA MET A 81 -9.57 5.12 -1.46
C MET A 81 -10.46 3.95 -1.88
N THR A 82 -10.12 3.32 -2.99
CA THR A 82 -10.84 2.17 -3.53
C THR A 82 -9.86 1.03 -3.74
N PHE A 83 -10.25 -0.17 -3.36
CA PHE A 83 -9.43 -1.37 -3.49
C PHE A 83 -9.96 -2.30 -4.57
N GLY A 84 -9.06 -3.08 -5.17
CA GLY A 84 -9.45 -4.08 -6.14
C GLY A 84 -8.34 -5.07 -6.46
N ASN A 85 -8.64 -6.00 -7.38
CA ASN A 85 -7.67 -6.98 -7.91
C ASN A 85 -6.98 -7.80 -6.82
N TYR A 86 -7.72 -8.16 -5.78
CA TYR A 86 -7.18 -8.95 -4.68
C TYR A 86 -6.80 -10.36 -5.10
N GLN A 87 -5.63 -10.83 -4.63
CA GLN A 87 -5.17 -12.20 -4.74
C GLN A 87 -4.59 -12.64 -3.40
N GLY A 88 -4.82 -13.91 -3.05
CA GLY A 88 -4.28 -14.47 -1.82
C GLY A 88 -5.25 -14.38 -0.65
N ASP A 89 -4.71 -14.28 0.55
CA ASP A 89 -5.50 -14.22 1.78
C ASP A 89 -6.19 -12.87 1.93
N ALA A 90 -7.33 -12.83 2.60
CA ALA A 90 -8.09 -11.60 2.78
C ALA A 90 -7.56 -10.81 3.98
N ILE A 91 -6.35 -10.27 3.87
CA ILE A 91 -5.72 -9.52 4.95
C ILE A 91 -6.31 -8.12 5.07
N ILE A 92 -6.44 -7.40 3.95
CA ILE A 92 -6.99 -6.04 3.97
C ILE A 92 -8.52 -6.12 4.07
N GLU A 93 -9.07 -5.50 5.10
CA GLU A 93 -10.50 -5.53 5.41
C GLU A 93 -11.01 -4.11 5.67
N ASP A 94 -12.30 -3.88 5.43
CA ASP A 94 -12.95 -2.62 5.83
C ASP A 94 -13.17 -2.57 7.34
N VAL A 95 -13.52 -3.70 7.91
CA VAL A 95 -13.72 -3.87 9.35
C VAL A 95 -12.97 -5.14 9.75
N LEU A 96 -12.23 -5.08 10.84
CA LEU A 96 -11.43 -6.22 11.28
C LEU A 96 -12.31 -7.37 11.72
N THR A 97 -12.24 -8.48 11.00
CA THR A 97 -12.98 -9.71 11.29
C THR A 97 -12.07 -10.90 11.52
N GLU A 98 -10.90 -10.93 10.87
CA GLU A 98 -9.95 -12.02 10.96
C GLU A 98 -8.79 -11.66 11.90
N ASP A 99 -8.18 -12.65 12.54
CA ASP A 99 -7.01 -12.43 13.38
C ASP A 99 -5.85 -11.81 12.59
N TYR A 100 -5.74 -12.15 11.30
CA TYR A 100 -4.70 -11.60 10.43
C TYR A 100 -5.13 -10.31 9.74
N GLY A 101 -6.28 -9.75 10.07
CA GLY A 101 -6.84 -8.57 9.39
C GLY A 101 -6.09 -7.29 9.64
N ILE A 102 -6.05 -6.44 8.61
CA ILE A 102 -5.51 -5.09 8.64
C ILE A 102 -6.50 -4.17 7.93
N THR A 103 -6.77 -3.00 8.50
CA THR A 103 -7.51 -1.96 7.80
C THR A 103 -6.54 -0.91 7.26
N LEU A 104 -6.88 -0.33 6.10
CA LEU A 104 -6.20 0.85 5.57
C LEU A 104 -7.24 1.92 5.28
N SER A 105 -6.87 3.17 5.55
CA SER A 105 -7.73 4.32 5.28
C SER A 105 -6.87 5.54 4.97
N VAL A 106 -7.51 6.59 4.46
CA VAL A 106 -6.84 7.85 4.13
C VAL A 106 -7.59 8.98 4.82
N VAL A 107 -6.86 9.95 5.36
CA VAL A 107 -7.45 11.04 6.11
C VAL A 107 -6.78 12.37 5.81
N GLY A 108 -7.60 13.43 5.79
CA GLY A 108 -7.15 14.81 5.67
C GLY A 108 -6.73 15.21 4.27
N ALA A 109 -6.45 16.49 4.08
CA ALA A 109 -6.00 17.06 2.81
C ALA A 109 -4.59 16.57 2.45
N THR A 110 -3.79 16.23 3.45
CA THR A 110 -2.46 15.67 3.24
C THR A 110 -2.49 14.21 2.80
N GLY A 111 -3.66 13.57 2.80
CA GLY A 111 -3.80 12.20 2.35
C GLY A 111 -2.99 11.22 3.19
N GLN A 112 -3.02 11.37 4.50
CA GLN A 112 -2.29 10.49 5.41
C GLN A 112 -2.91 9.10 5.42
N ILE A 113 -2.12 8.10 5.10
CA ILE A 113 -2.56 6.71 5.17
C ILE A 113 -2.45 6.23 6.61
N GLN A 114 -3.53 5.60 7.07
CA GLN A 114 -3.62 5.04 8.42
C GLN A 114 -3.95 3.56 8.34
N TYR A 115 -3.59 2.83 9.37
CA TYR A 115 -3.91 1.41 9.46
C TYR A 115 -4.28 1.02 10.88
N SER A 116 -4.98 -0.08 11.00
CA SER A 116 -5.16 -0.81 12.26
C SER A 116 -4.95 -2.30 11.98
N SER A 117 -4.65 -3.07 13.02
CA SER A 117 -4.43 -4.51 12.85
C SER A 117 -4.95 -5.29 14.05
N ASN A 118 -5.41 -6.50 13.79
CA ASN A 118 -5.78 -7.44 14.84
C ASN A 118 -4.56 -8.16 15.42
N ASN A 119 -4.75 -8.81 16.54
CA ASN A 119 -3.70 -9.61 17.16
C ASN A 119 -3.56 -10.95 16.45
N LEU A 120 -2.50 -11.08 15.66
CA LEU A 120 -2.18 -12.33 14.99
C LEU A 120 -1.48 -13.26 15.98
N PRO A 121 -2.04 -14.46 16.23
CA PRO A 121 -1.40 -15.41 17.14
C PRO A 121 0.02 -15.74 16.72
N GLY A 122 0.96 -15.69 17.66
CA GLY A 122 2.37 -15.99 17.39
C GLY A 122 3.08 -14.98 16.53
N HIS A 123 2.57 -13.75 16.44
CA HIS A 123 3.08 -12.73 15.53
C HIS A 123 4.60 -12.54 15.60
N THR A 124 5.24 -12.55 14.42
CA THR A 124 6.66 -12.25 14.27
C THR A 124 6.89 -11.04 13.36
N SER A 125 6.10 -10.86 12.30
CA SER A 125 6.24 -9.69 11.44
C SER A 125 4.96 -9.38 10.67
N SER A 126 4.78 -8.11 10.35
CA SER A 126 3.77 -7.63 9.41
C SER A 126 4.41 -6.54 8.56
N LYS A 127 4.28 -6.65 7.25
CA LYS A 127 4.88 -5.71 6.32
C LYS A 127 3.94 -5.44 5.17
N ILE A 128 3.99 -4.21 4.66
CA ILE A 128 3.34 -3.86 3.41
C ILE A 128 4.35 -3.24 2.47
N LYS A 129 4.34 -3.71 1.23
CA LYS A 129 5.18 -3.20 0.18
C LYS A 129 4.29 -2.53 -0.84
N LEU A 130 4.62 -1.31 -1.23
CA LEU A 130 3.83 -0.51 -2.16
C LEU A 130 4.64 -0.18 -3.39
N TYR A 131 3.97 -0.19 -4.54
CA TYR A 131 4.48 0.36 -5.79
C TYR A 131 3.56 1.50 -6.16
N VAL A 132 4.07 2.73 -6.12
CA VAL A 132 3.26 3.95 -6.12
C VAL A 132 3.51 4.76 -7.38
N VAL A 133 2.42 5.12 -8.08
CA VAL A 133 2.45 6.05 -9.21
C VAL A 133 1.57 7.24 -8.85
N LYS A 134 2.17 8.43 -8.80
CA LYS A 134 1.48 9.66 -8.43
C LYS A 134 1.22 10.49 -9.68
N VAL A 135 0.00 10.99 -9.79
CA VAL A 135 -0.37 11.91 -10.87
C VAL A 135 -0.34 13.32 -10.31
N THR A 136 0.56 14.14 -10.82
CA THR A 136 0.72 15.53 -10.37
C THR A 136 -0.44 16.39 -10.85
N VAL A 137 -0.63 17.46 -10.13
CA VAL A 137 -1.65 18.47 -10.45
C VAL A 137 -1.29 19.18 -11.76
#